data_d6ff0b268b5ba274f14a616e09fa40f8
#
_entry.id   d6ff0b268b5ba274f14a616e09fa40f8
#
_cell.length_a   1.000
_cell.length_b   1.000
_cell.length_c   1.000
_cell.angle_alpha   90.00
_cell.angle_beta   90.00
_cell.angle_gamma   90.00
#
_symmetry.space_group_name_H-M   'P 1'
#
loop_
_entity.id
_entity.type
_entity.pdbx_description
1 polymer ?
#
loop_
_entity_poly.entity_id
_entity_poly.type
_entity_poly.pdbx_seq_one_letter_code
_entity_poly.pdbx_strand_id
1 'polypeptide(L)'
;MNEELDDTYKAVFRQCYPKLLFYATRLVGTEEAEDVVQDVFVELWRRRDSVVIGEQILAFLYRSVYTKAINLLKHQVIENNYSAAMIEIYERKLQYYQPDHAEVIKNDRESGIASGNFWSD
;
A
#
# COMPACT_ATOMS: atom_id res chain seq x y z
N MET A 1 17.64 -2.27 21.57
CA MET A 1 16.94 -2.55 20.99
C MET A 1 17.31 -2.88 19.79
N ASN A 2 17.08 -2.71 18.94
CA ASN A 2 17.24 -3.42 17.98
C ASN A 2 17.72 -2.74 16.81
N GLU A 3 19.03 -2.58 16.63
CA GLU A 3 19.61 -2.08 15.40
C GLU A 3 19.23 -2.96 14.22
N GLU A 4 19.19 -4.27 14.43
CA GLU A 4 18.78 -5.16 13.38
C GLU A 4 17.36 -4.90 12.93
N LEU A 5 16.46 -4.68 13.87
CA LEU A 5 15.08 -4.42 13.53
C LEU A 5 14.95 -3.09 12.82
N ASP A 6 15.69 -2.09 13.27
CA ASP A 6 15.65 -0.79 12.61
C ASP A 6 16.20 -0.85 11.20
N ASP A 7 17.28 -1.60 11.00
CA ASP A 7 17.85 -1.74 9.67
C ASP A 7 16.90 -2.49 8.74
N THR A 8 16.23 -3.52 9.26
CA THR A 8 15.25 -4.26 8.47
C THR A 8 14.10 -3.35 8.06
N TYR A 9 13.62 -2.53 9.00
CA TYR A 9 12.55 -1.60 8.69
C TYR A 9 12.98 -0.62 7.60
N LYS A 10 14.20 -0.09 7.71
CA LYS A 10 14.69 0.86 6.71
C LYS A 10 14.82 0.23 5.34
N ALA A 11 15.24 -1.04 5.29
CA ALA A 11 15.33 -1.74 4.02
C ALA A 11 13.96 -1.92 3.40
N VAL A 12 12.96 -2.30 4.20
CA VAL A 12 11.60 -2.44 3.71
C VAL A 12 11.10 -1.10 3.19
N PHE A 13 11.34 -0.04 3.94
CA PHE A 13 10.90 1.29 3.53
C PHE A 13 11.49 1.63 2.16
N ARG A 14 12.81 1.50 2.03
CA ARG A 14 13.47 1.89 0.79
C ARG A 14 12.99 1.08 -0.41
N GLN A 15 12.77 -0.20 -0.21
CA GLN A 15 12.40 -1.05 -1.32
C GLN A 15 10.93 -0.99 -1.66
N CYS A 16 10.09 -0.79 -0.68
CA CYS A 16 8.65 -0.85 -0.90
C CYS A 16 8.01 0.51 -1.15
N TYR A 17 8.60 1.57 -0.63
CA TYR A 17 7.96 2.89 -0.72
C TYR A 17 7.59 3.28 -2.15
N PRO A 18 8.51 3.17 -3.13
CA PRO A 18 8.14 3.59 -4.49
C PRO A 18 6.99 2.76 -5.07
N LYS A 19 6.97 1.47 -4.79
CA LYS A 19 5.90 0.62 -5.29
C LYS A 19 4.57 0.98 -4.68
N LEU A 20 4.57 1.21 -3.38
CA LEU A 20 3.33 1.54 -2.69
C LEU A 20 2.85 2.93 -3.07
N LEU A 21 3.78 3.85 -3.30
CA LEU A 21 3.42 5.19 -3.72
C LEU A 21 2.77 5.15 -5.10
N PHE A 22 3.33 4.36 -6.01
CA PHE A 22 2.75 4.21 -7.33
C PHE A 22 1.33 3.64 -7.24
N TYR A 23 1.16 2.62 -6.41
CA TYR A 23 -0.13 2.00 -6.21
C TYR A 23 -1.13 2.98 -5.58
N ALA A 24 -0.71 3.68 -4.54
CA ALA A 24 -1.58 4.64 -3.86
C ALA A 24 -1.99 5.76 -4.80
N THR A 25 -1.08 6.21 -5.65
CA THR A 25 -1.40 7.26 -6.61
C THR A 25 -2.52 6.83 -7.54
N ARG A 26 -2.54 5.56 -7.92
CA ARG A 26 -3.62 5.07 -8.75
C ARG A 26 -4.95 5.03 -8.03
N LEU A 27 -4.91 4.85 -6.72
CA LEU A 27 -6.15 4.78 -5.95
C LEU A 27 -6.68 6.14 -5.56
N VAL A 28 -5.83 7.03 -5.08
CA VAL A 28 -6.29 8.28 -4.48
C VAL A 28 -5.73 9.53 -5.15
N GLY A 29 -4.88 9.39 -6.14
CA GLY A 29 -4.30 10.54 -6.79
C GLY A 29 -3.00 10.99 -6.15
N THR A 30 -2.30 11.86 -6.86
CA THR A 30 -0.97 12.26 -6.47
C THR A 30 -0.93 13.00 -5.15
N GLU A 31 -1.91 13.82 -4.91
CA GLU A 31 -1.88 14.66 -3.72
C GLU A 31 -2.01 13.89 -2.44
N GLU A 32 -2.83 12.84 -2.46
CA GLU A 32 -3.11 12.10 -1.24
C GLU A 32 -2.22 10.88 -1.06
N ALA A 33 -1.55 10.48 -2.12
CA ALA A 33 -0.85 9.20 -2.08
C ALA A 33 0.27 9.17 -1.07
N GLU A 34 1.03 10.25 -0.96
CA GLU A 34 2.13 10.28 -0.02
C GLU A 34 1.65 10.13 1.42
N ASP A 35 0.57 10.83 1.74
CA ASP A 35 0.04 10.75 3.10
C ASP A 35 -0.43 9.34 3.43
N VAL A 36 -1.09 8.70 2.48
CA VAL A 36 -1.56 7.34 2.67
C VAL A 36 -0.39 6.39 2.93
N VAL A 37 0.64 6.49 2.09
CA VAL A 37 1.76 5.57 2.22
C VAL A 37 2.56 5.86 3.49
N GLN A 38 2.74 7.12 3.82
CA GLN A 38 3.45 7.46 5.04
C GLN A 38 2.71 6.93 6.26
N ASP A 39 1.39 7.04 6.27
CA ASP A 39 0.60 6.48 7.38
C ASP A 39 0.79 4.99 7.51
N VAL A 40 0.87 4.29 6.38
CA VAL A 40 1.09 2.85 6.41
C VAL A 40 2.43 2.54 7.06
N PHE A 41 3.47 3.28 6.71
CA PHE A 41 4.78 3.02 7.27
C PHE A 41 4.90 3.46 8.73
N VAL A 42 4.20 4.51 9.12
CA VAL A 42 4.14 4.90 10.52
C VAL A 42 3.50 3.78 11.34
N GLU A 43 2.42 3.23 10.80
CA GLU A 43 1.73 2.14 11.49
C GLU A 43 2.62 0.89 11.57
N LEU A 44 3.33 0.59 10.50
CA LEU A 44 4.27 -0.53 10.52
C LEU A 44 5.34 -0.31 11.58
N TRP A 45 5.86 0.90 11.67
CA TRP A 45 6.88 1.22 12.67
C TRP A 45 6.34 1.03 14.08
N ARG A 46 5.12 1.50 14.33
CA ARG A 46 4.52 1.35 15.65
C ARG A 46 4.35 -0.12 16.02
N ARG A 47 4.11 -0.96 15.04
CA ARG A 47 3.84 -2.36 15.28
C ARG A 47 5.03 -3.26 14.94
N ARG A 48 6.20 -2.67 14.87
CA ARG A 48 7.37 -3.41 14.39
C ARG A 48 7.72 -4.61 15.23
N ASP A 49 7.36 -4.57 16.50
CA ASP A 49 7.66 -5.70 17.37
C ASP A 49 6.70 -6.86 17.18
N SER A 50 5.53 -6.59 16.62
CA SER A 50 4.53 -7.64 16.46
C SER A 50 4.31 -8.04 15.01
N VAL A 51 4.90 -7.34 14.07
CA VAL A 51 4.76 -7.68 12.66
C VAL A 51 6.02 -8.40 12.21
N VAL A 52 5.83 -9.58 11.62
CA VAL A 52 6.96 -10.34 11.11
C VAL A 52 7.27 -9.85 9.70
N ILE A 53 8.49 -9.37 9.51
CA ILE A 53 8.91 -8.87 8.21
C ILE A 53 9.54 -10.01 7.45
N GLY A 54 8.88 -10.47 6.42
CA GLY A 54 9.34 -11.59 5.62
C GLY A 54 8.63 -11.59 4.28
N GLU A 55 8.41 -12.77 3.74
CA GLU A 55 7.86 -12.89 2.40
C GLU A 55 6.51 -12.24 2.22
N GLN A 56 5.73 -12.18 3.28
CA GLN A 56 4.38 -11.65 3.17
C GLN A 56 4.30 -10.15 3.37
N ILE A 57 5.42 -9.50 3.62
CA ILE A 57 5.35 -8.09 3.98
C ILE A 57 4.81 -7.22 2.85
N LEU A 58 5.17 -7.51 1.62
CA LEU A 58 4.70 -6.69 0.50
C LEU A 58 3.20 -6.79 0.35
N ALA A 59 2.65 -7.99 0.42
CA ALA A 59 1.20 -8.17 0.34
C ALA A 59 0.50 -7.47 1.48
N PHE A 60 1.07 -7.56 2.68
CA PHE A 60 0.51 -6.87 3.83
C PHE A 60 0.48 -5.36 3.61
N LEU A 61 1.56 -4.81 3.06
CA LEU A 61 1.63 -3.38 2.82
C LEU A 61 0.65 -2.93 1.74
N TYR A 62 0.50 -3.71 0.68
CA TYR A 62 -0.49 -3.38 -0.33
C TYR A 62 -1.89 -3.37 0.25
N ARG A 63 -2.22 -4.35 1.09
CA ARG A 63 -3.53 -4.38 1.73
C ARG A 63 -3.73 -3.20 2.67
N SER A 64 -2.67 -2.79 3.35
CA SER A 64 -2.76 -1.64 4.25
C SER A 64 -3.00 -0.35 3.48
N VAL A 65 -2.30 -0.17 2.36
CA VAL A 65 -2.51 1.00 1.51
C VAL A 65 -3.95 0.99 0.99
N TYR A 66 -4.41 -0.16 0.54
CA TYR A 66 -5.76 -0.26 -0.01
C TYR A 66 -6.81 0.11 1.04
N THR A 67 -6.67 -0.40 2.26
CA THR A 67 -7.62 -0.10 3.33
C THR A 67 -7.63 1.38 3.65
N LYS A 68 -6.46 1.99 3.75
CA LYS A 68 -6.40 3.41 4.03
C LYS A 68 -6.97 4.24 2.88
N ALA A 69 -6.71 3.81 1.65
CA ALA A 69 -7.23 4.51 0.48
C ALA A 69 -8.76 4.44 0.45
N ILE A 70 -9.32 3.27 0.74
CA ILE A 70 -10.77 3.13 0.78
C ILE A 70 -11.37 4.07 1.82
N ASN A 71 -10.77 4.12 3.00
CA ASN A 71 -11.29 4.96 4.06
C ASN A 71 -11.22 6.43 3.69
N LEU A 72 -10.13 6.84 3.06
CA LEU A 72 -10.00 8.20 2.60
C LEU A 72 -11.06 8.55 1.57
N LEU A 73 -11.26 7.67 0.60
CA LEU A 73 -12.24 7.93 -0.45
C LEU A 73 -13.66 7.97 0.09
N LYS A 74 -13.98 7.09 1.04
CA LYS A 74 -15.30 7.11 1.67
C LYS A 74 -15.51 8.43 2.37
N HIS A 75 -14.50 8.92 3.06
CA HIS A 75 -14.60 10.19 3.76
C HIS A 75 -14.82 11.34 2.78
N GLN A 76 -14.09 11.33 1.67
CA GLN A 76 -14.23 12.36 0.64
C GLN A 76 -15.60 12.34 -0.01
N VAL A 77 -16.15 11.14 -0.23
CA VAL A 77 -17.49 11.01 -0.78
C VAL A 77 -18.52 11.69 0.12
N ILE A 78 -18.38 11.47 1.42
CA ILE A 78 -19.31 12.08 2.36
C ILE A 78 -19.13 13.59 2.41
N GLU A 79 -17.87 14.03 2.52
CA GLU A 79 -17.60 15.46 2.67
C GLU A 79 -17.98 16.26 1.44
N ASN A 80 -17.72 15.70 0.27
CA ASN A 80 -17.90 16.46 -0.96
C ASN A 80 -19.21 16.14 -1.67
N ASN A 81 -20.01 15.28 -1.07
CA ASN A 81 -21.34 14.97 -1.61
C ASN A 81 -21.26 14.53 -3.07
N TYR A 82 -20.41 13.56 -3.35
CA TYR A 82 -20.21 13.09 -4.71
C TYR A 82 -21.48 12.48 -5.28
N SER A 83 -21.64 12.62 -6.58
CA SER A 83 -22.79 12.03 -7.27
C SER A 83 -22.71 10.51 -7.29
N ALA A 84 -23.85 9.87 -7.55
CA ALA A 84 -23.90 8.42 -7.67
C ALA A 84 -22.96 7.93 -8.78
N ALA A 85 -22.87 8.69 -9.87
CA ALA A 85 -22.01 8.31 -10.97
C ALA A 85 -20.53 8.29 -10.54
N MET A 86 -20.11 9.30 -9.78
CA MET A 86 -18.74 9.35 -9.30
C MET A 86 -18.47 8.22 -8.35
N ILE A 87 -19.41 7.91 -7.47
CA ILE A 87 -19.24 6.83 -6.52
C ILE A 87 -19.07 5.52 -7.27
N GLU A 88 -19.84 5.30 -8.31
CA GLU A 88 -19.73 4.06 -9.10
C GLU A 88 -18.34 3.96 -9.75
N ILE A 89 -17.83 5.08 -10.26
CA ILE A 89 -16.51 5.07 -10.88
C ILE A 89 -15.44 4.69 -9.85
N TYR A 90 -15.53 5.25 -8.65
CA TYR A 90 -14.56 4.93 -7.61
C TYR A 90 -14.68 3.48 -7.17
N GLU A 91 -15.90 2.97 -7.08
CA GLU A 91 -16.09 1.58 -6.68
C GLU A 91 -15.47 0.63 -7.70
N ARG A 92 -15.63 0.92 -8.98
CA ARG A 92 -15.02 0.09 -10.02
C ARG A 92 -13.49 0.14 -9.95
N LYS A 93 -12.95 1.33 -9.71
CA LYS A 93 -11.51 1.48 -9.59
C LYS A 93 -11.00 0.67 -8.41
N LEU A 94 -11.67 0.76 -7.27
CA LEU A 94 -11.24 0.04 -6.08
C LEU A 94 -11.31 -1.47 -6.30
N GLN A 95 -12.33 -1.93 -7.01
CA GLN A 95 -12.44 -3.33 -7.29
C GLN A 95 -11.30 -3.81 -8.20
N TYR A 96 -10.97 -3.02 -9.21
CA TYR A 96 -9.90 -3.38 -10.13
C TYR A 96 -8.55 -3.45 -9.43
N TYR A 97 -8.31 -2.53 -8.50
CA TYR A 97 -7.00 -2.44 -7.84
C TYR A 97 -6.92 -3.16 -6.52
N GLN A 98 -7.85 -4.07 -6.22
CA GLN A 98 -7.75 -4.85 -5.00
C GLN A 98 -6.41 -5.55 -4.92
N PRO A 99 -5.75 -5.51 -3.75
CA PRO A 99 -4.40 -6.06 -3.65
C PRO A 99 -4.33 -7.56 -3.87
N ASP A 100 -5.44 -8.25 -3.65
CA ASP A 100 -5.46 -9.69 -3.85
C ASP A 100 -5.74 -10.06 -5.29
N HIS A 101 -5.98 -9.07 -6.14
CA HIS A 101 -6.18 -9.31 -7.55
C HIS A 101 -4.87 -9.81 -8.15
N ALA A 102 -4.93 -10.94 -8.82
CA ALA A 102 -3.73 -11.61 -9.29
C ALA A 102 -2.89 -10.73 -10.20
N GLU A 103 -3.54 -9.90 -11.01
CA GLU A 103 -2.80 -9.06 -11.94
C GLU A 103 -1.96 -8.00 -11.27
N VAL A 104 -2.48 -7.41 -10.19
CA VAL A 104 -1.72 -6.40 -9.49
C VAL A 104 -0.47 -7.00 -8.88
N ILE A 105 -0.63 -8.13 -8.21
CA ILE A 105 0.51 -8.80 -7.57
C ILE A 105 1.50 -9.29 -8.63
N LYS A 106 0.96 -9.84 -9.72
CA LYS A 106 1.81 -10.37 -10.76
C LYS A 106 2.63 -9.27 -11.43
N ASN A 107 2.00 -8.13 -11.70
CA ASN A 107 2.71 -7.04 -12.34
C ASN A 107 3.82 -6.50 -11.44
N ASP A 108 3.59 -6.49 -10.15
CA ASP A 108 4.61 -6.06 -9.23
C ASP A 108 5.81 -7.00 -9.31
N ARG A 109 5.56 -8.30 -9.37
CA ARG A 109 6.65 -9.25 -9.50
C ARG A 109 7.37 -9.11 -10.82
N GLU A 110 6.61 -8.89 -11.88
CA GLU A 110 7.22 -8.78 -13.21
C GLU A 110 8.04 -7.53 -13.37
N SER A 111 7.84 -6.55 -12.54
CA SER A 111 8.68 -5.38 -12.59
C SER A 111 10.08 -5.69 -12.11
N GLY A 112 10.26 -6.88 -11.61
CA GLY A 112 11.58 -7.34 -11.26
C GLY A 112 12.05 -6.92 -9.90
N ILE A 113 11.33 -6.07 -9.31
CA ILE A 113 11.81 -5.56 -8.10
C ILE A 113 11.72 -6.57 -7.03
N ALA A 114 10.65 -7.24 -7.06
CA ALA A 114 10.44 -8.15 -6.05
C ALA A 114 11.05 -9.41 -6.24
N SER A 115 11.54 -9.58 -7.35
CA SER A 115 11.93 -10.85 -7.54
C SER A 115 12.90 -11.17 -6.56
N GLY A 116 12.92 -10.59 -5.83
CA GLY A 116 13.39 -11.04 -5.17
C GLY A 116 14.04 -11.44 -4.25
N ASN A 117 14.95 -11.16 -4.35
CA ASN A 117 15.83 -11.48 -3.38
C ASN A 117 15.47 -10.91 -2.07
N PHE A 118 14.78 -9.83 -2.08
CA PHE A 118 14.37 -9.22 -0.82
C PHE A 118 13.33 -10.06 -0.11
N TRP A 119 12.44 -10.65 -0.89
CA TRP A 119 11.38 -11.42 -0.27
C TRP A 119 11.78 -12.82 -0.07
N SER A 120 12.65 -13.31 -0.85
CA SER A 120 12.92 -14.66 -0.83
C SER A 120 14.07 -14.97 -0.04
N ASP A 121 14.50 -14.52 0.59
CA ASP A 121 15.40 -15.02 1.37
C ASP A 121 15.94 -14.79 1.93
#